data_18462286b4f000c47a5be4ff3312f6e5
#
_entry.id   18462286b4f000c47a5be4ff3312f6e5
#
_cell.length_a   1.000
_cell.length_b   1.000
_cell.length_c   1.000
_cell.angle_alpha   90.00
_cell.angle_beta   90.00
_cell.angle_gamma   90.00
#
_symmetry.space_group_name_H-M   'P 1'
#
loop_
_entity.id
_entity.type
_entity.pdbx_description
1 polymer ?
#
loop_
_entity_poly.entity_id
_entity_poly.type
_entity_poly.pdbx_seq_one_letter_code
_entity_poly.pdbx_strand_id
1 'polypeptide(L)'
;EESTRYVLYDVKKNGRWRYVCPDNIKQSGLGKAFVDNMDFLFETYAAMVEPMQDLFRKRLTAEAFEIEVERDGKVQKAGRSSLENDNEIKAHRIAYSFTIRSAACDVLRCILPACTQANVGLVGNGRFYSGLITKLLSHDLDEAHELAASIRKALNTQIPTFIKRAGRNDYLADNHHAMR
;
A
#
# COMPACT_ATOMS: atom_id res chain seq x y z
N GLU A 1 -0.90 -7.43 -1.27
CA GLU A 1 -0.49 -6.06 -0.90
C GLU A 1 -1.66 -5.09 -1.06
N GLU A 2 -1.90 -4.25 -0.05
CA GLU A 2 -2.81 -3.11 -0.13
C GLU A 2 -2.03 -1.93 -0.73
N SER A 3 -2.14 -1.74 -2.05
CA SER A 3 -1.31 -0.77 -2.77
C SER A 3 -1.95 0.62 -2.82
N THR A 4 -1.13 1.65 -2.64
CA THR A 4 -1.50 3.07 -2.82
C THR A 4 -1.94 3.42 -4.25
N ARG A 5 -1.81 2.48 -5.22
CA ARG A 5 -2.25 2.65 -6.61
C ARG A 5 -3.76 2.54 -6.81
N TYR A 6 -4.48 1.90 -5.89
CA TYR A 6 -5.92 1.66 -6.01
C TYR A 6 -6.69 1.76 -4.71
N VAL A 7 -5.98 1.94 -3.58
CA VAL A 7 -6.59 2.21 -2.28
C VAL A 7 -6.50 3.69 -1.98
N LEU A 8 -7.64 4.29 -1.69
CA LEU A 8 -7.71 5.69 -1.28
C LEU A 8 -7.29 5.86 0.19
N TYR A 9 -6.62 6.97 0.45
CA TYR A 9 -6.16 7.39 1.78
C TYR A 9 -6.82 8.72 2.21
N ASP A 10 -8.02 8.98 1.71
CA ASP A 10 -8.79 10.20 1.82
C ASP A 10 -9.68 10.29 3.06
N VAL A 11 -9.68 9.25 3.90
CA VAL A 11 -10.52 9.18 5.11
C VAL A 11 -9.69 8.78 6.33
N LYS A 12 -9.91 9.47 7.44
CA LYS A 12 -9.36 9.10 8.75
C LYS A 12 -9.99 7.79 9.24
N LYS A 13 -9.18 6.85 9.71
CA LYS A 13 -9.64 5.65 10.42
C LYS A 13 -9.50 5.89 11.93
N ASN A 14 -10.58 5.72 12.68
CA ASN A 14 -10.61 5.99 14.13
C ASN A 14 -10.08 7.39 14.48
N GLY A 15 -10.41 8.40 13.67
CA GLY A 15 -10.01 9.79 13.89
C GLY A 15 -8.56 10.12 13.52
N ARG A 16 -7.80 9.19 12.93
CA ARG A 16 -6.39 9.38 12.58
C ARG A 16 -6.12 9.04 11.12
N TRP A 17 -5.18 9.74 10.50
CA TRP A 17 -4.64 9.38 9.22
C TRP A 17 -3.79 8.10 9.31
N ARG A 18 -3.67 7.37 8.21
CA ARG A 18 -2.98 6.07 8.14
C ARG A 18 -1.48 6.23 7.91
N TYR A 19 -0.77 6.77 8.90
CA TYR A 19 0.70 6.81 8.92
C TYR A 19 1.27 6.35 10.26
N VAL A 20 2.53 5.96 10.26
CA VAL A 20 3.29 5.63 11.47
C VAL A 20 4.13 6.84 11.84
N CYS A 21 4.08 7.24 13.12
CA CYS A 21 5.06 8.16 13.69
C CYS A 21 6.00 7.34 14.57
N PRO A 22 7.29 7.20 14.20
CA PRO A 22 8.27 6.45 14.97
C PRO A 22 8.44 7.02 16.39
N ASP A 23 8.66 6.16 17.39
CA ASP A 23 8.70 6.57 18.78
C ASP A 23 9.89 7.50 19.09
N ASN A 24 11.03 7.31 18.43
CA ASN A 24 12.16 8.22 18.53
C ASN A 24 11.83 9.64 18.03
N ILE A 25 10.98 9.78 16.99
CA ILE A 25 10.50 11.08 16.52
C ILE A 25 9.48 11.67 17.49
N LYS A 26 8.54 10.86 18.01
CA LYS A 26 7.56 11.33 19.00
C LYS A 26 8.22 11.89 20.25
N GLN A 27 9.32 11.26 20.70
CA GLN A 27 10.06 11.66 21.90
C GLN A 27 11.06 12.81 21.64
N SER A 28 11.32 13.15 20.39
CA SER A 28 12.16 14.27 20.02
C SER A 28 11.39 15.59 20.02
N GLY A 29 12.09 16.72 20.03
CA GLY A 29 11.48 18.05 19.85
C GLY A 29 10.78 18.27 18.51
N LEU A 30 10.91 17.32 17.55
CA LEU A 30 10.31 17.38 16.21
C LEU A 30 8.96 16.64 16.11
N GLY A 31 8.54 15.91 17.16
CA GLY A 31 7.33 15.08 17.12
C GLY A 31 6.07 15.83 16.67
N LYS A 32 5.86 17.03 17.21
CA LYS A 32 4.71 17.86 16.79
C LYS A 32 4.82 18.30 15.33
N ALA A 33 5.96 18.80 14.90
CA ALA A 33 6.17 19.23 13.52
C ALA A 33 6.02 18.08 12.52
N PHE A 34 6.44 16.87 12.90
CA PHE A 34 6.22 15.67 12.09
C PHE A 34 4.73 15.39 11.91
N VAL A 35 3.96 15.34 13.01
CA VAL A 35 2.51 15.08 12.96
C VAL A 35 1.79 16.14 12.11
N ASP A 36 2.07 17.43 12.36
CA ASP A 36 1.45 18.53 11.62
C ASP A 36 1.73 18.42 10.09
N ASN A 37 2.96 18.06 9.70
CA ASN A 37 3.31 17.84 8.29
C ASN A 37 2.61 16.61 7.70
N MET A 38 2.57 15.50 8.41
CA MET A 38 1.89 14.28 7.90
C MET A 38 0.40 14.52 7.74
N ASP A 39 -0.24 15.15 8.71
CA ASP A 39 -1.66 15.51 8.63
C ASP A 39 -1.92 16.44 7.44
N PHE A 40 -1.09 17.45 7.22
CA PHE A 40 -1.18 18.35 6.06
C PHE A 40 -1.08 17.61 4.73
N LEU A 41 -0.14 16.65 4.60
CA LEU A 41 0.01 15.86 3.36
C LEU A 41 -1.23 14.99 3.09
N PHE A 42 -1.77 14.33 4.11
CA PHE A 42 -2.99 13.53 3.97
C PHE A 42 -4.23 14.37 3.69
N GLU A 43 -4.36 15.53 4.30
CA GLU A 43 -5.45 16.47 4.03
C GLU A 43 -5.37 17.01 2.61
N THR A 44 -4.17 17.35 2.13
CA THR A 44 -3.93 17.75 0.74
C THR A 44 -4.29 16.62 -0.22
N TYR A 45 -3.85 15.39 0.05
CA TYR A 45 -4.22 14.21 -0.73
C TYR A 45 -5.74 14.06 -0.81
N ALA A 46 -6.42 14.07 0.33
CA ALA A 46 -7.87 13.91 0.40
C ALA A 46 -8.62 15.00 -0.39
N ALA A 47 -8.20 16.26 -0.27
CA ALA A 47 -8.79 17.37 -1.02
C ALA A 47 -8.59 17.27 -2.53
N MET A 48 -7.53 16.60 -2.99
CA MET A 48 -7.21 16.44 -4.41
C MET A 48 -7.89 15.24 -5.07
N VAL A 49 -8.45 14.28 -4.30
CA VAL A 49 -9.01 13.03 -4.84
C VAL A 49 -10.13 13.30 -5.86
N GLU A 50 -11.17 14.04 -5.46
CA GLU A 50 -12.31 14.28 -6.35
C GLU A 50 -11.95 15.16 -7.56
N PRO A 51 -11.23 16.29 -7.42
CA PRO A 51 -10.75 17.06 -8.58
C PRO A 51 -9.94 16.23 -9.58
N MET A 52 -9.11 15.31 -9.09
CA MET A 52 -8.31 14.44 -9.95
C MET A 52 -9.17 13.40 -10.67
N GLN A 53 -10.14 12.79 -9.97
CA GLN A 53 -11.09 11.88 -10.61
C GLN A 53 -11.92 12.60 -11.68
N ASP A 54 -12.36 13.83 -11.44
CA ASP A 54 -13.09 14.63 -12.41
C ASP A 54 -12.25 14.94 -13.65
N LEU A 55 -10.96 15.23 -13.46
CA LEU A 55 -10.04 15.40 -14.58
C LEU A 55 -9.96 14.12 -15.45
N PHE A 56 -9.88 12.95 -14.82
CA PHE A 56 -9.84 11.68 -15.55
C PHE A 56 -11.19 11.32 -16.20
N ARG A 57 -12.33 11.63 -15.55
CA ARG A 57 -13.66 11.47 -16.16
C ARG A 57 -13.83 12.32 -17.44
N LYS A 58 -13.23 13.52 -17.47
CA LYS A 58 -13.23 14.37 -18.66
C LYS A 58 -12.35 13.83 -19.80
N ARG A 59 -11.25 13.13 -19.45
CA ARG A 59 -10.32 12.54 -20.43
C ARG A 59 -10.77 11.18 -20.96
N LEU A 60 -11.41 10.39 -20.11
CA LEU A 60 -11.96 9.08 -20.44
C LEU A 60 -13.43 9.06 -20.01
N THR A 61 -14.32 9.31 -20.95
CA THR A 61 -15.77 9.26 -20.67
C THR A 61 -16.25 7.82 -20.54
N ALA A 62 -17.36 7.61 -19.84
CA ALA A 62 -17.95 6.28 -19.70
C ALA A 62 -18.41 5.70 -21.03
N GLU A 63 -18.74 6.55 -22.00
CA GLU A 63 -19.13 6.18 -23.37
C GLU A 63 -17.94 5.64 -24.19
N ALA A 64 -16.75 6.20 -23.98
CA ALA A 64 -15.52 5.81 -24.65
C ALA A 64 -14.80 4.62 -23.96
N PHE A 65 -15.25 4.24 -22.76
CA PHE A 65 -14.65 3.14 -22.01
C PHE A 65 -15.24 1.80 -22.46
N GLU A 66 -14.38 0.83 -22.76
CA GLU A 66 -14.75 -0.52 -23.19
C GLU A 66 -14.32 -1.56 -22.14
N ILE A 67 -15.11 -2.60 -22.03
CA ILE A 67 -14.79 -3.80 -21.24
C ILE A 67 -14.74 -5.04 -22.12
N GLU A 68 -14.07 -6.08 -21.65
CA GLU A 68 -14.17 -7.41 -22.27
C GLU A 68 -15.39 -8.15 -21.72
N VAL A 69 -16.21 -8.65 -22.62
CA VAL A 69 -17.39 -9.48 -22.32
C VAL A 69 -17.28 -10.81 -23.04
N GLU A 70 -17.74 -11.88 -22.41
CA GLU A 70 -17.80 -13.20 -23.03
C GLU A 70 -19.24 -13.44 -23.54
N ARG A 71 -19.37 -13.65 -24.86
CA ARG A 71 -20.63 -13.98 -25.53
C ARG A 71 -20.41 -15.16 -26.49
N ASP A 72 -21.24 -16.18 -26.39
CA ASP A 72 -21.13 -17.40 -27.18
C ASP A 72 -19.74 -18.06 -27.16
N GLY A 73 -19.09 -18.04 -25.99
CA GLY A 73 -17.71 -18.58 -25.80
C GLY A 73 -16.61 -17.76 -26.47
N LYS A 74 -16.90 -16.53 -26.91
CA LYS A 74 -15.92 -15.61 -27.49
C LYS A 74 -15.79 -14.34 -26.63
N VAL A 75 -14.56 -13.92 -26.39
CA VAL A 75 -14.27 -12.65 -25.74
C VAL A 75 -14.29 -11.54 -26.77
N GLN A 76 -15.08 -10.49 -26.51
CA GLN A 76 -15.18 -9.31 -27.37
C GLN A 76 -15.22 -8.04 -26.53
N LYS A 77 -14.80 -6.91 -27.12
CA LYS A 77 -14.90 -5.61 -26.47
C LYS A 77 -16.30 -5.04 -26.62
N ALA A 78 -16.83 -4.51 -25.52
CA ALA A 78 -18.13 -3.87 -25.49
C ALA A 78 -18.04 -2.51 -24.78
N GLY A 79 -18.43 -1.46 -25.48
CA GLY A 79 -18.65 -0.14 -24.91
C GLY A 79 -20.07 0.00 -24.36
N ARG A 80 -20.34 1.09 -23.66
CA ARG A 80 -21.60 1.32 -22.92
C ARG A 80 -22.86 1.12 -23.76
N SER A 81 -22.84 1.51 -25.04
CA SER A 81 -23.97 1.40 -25.96
C SER A 81 -24.21 0.00 -26.49
N SER A 82 -23.27 -0.91 -26.38
CA SER A 82 -23.32 -2.30 -26.85
C SER A 82 -23.49 -3.35 -25.76
N LEU A 83 -23.76 -2.92 -24.51
CA LEU A 83 -24.04 -3.81 -23.40
C LEU A 83 -25.46 -4.38 -23.50
N GLU A 84 -25.61 -5.69 -23.34
CA GLU A 84 -26.85 -6.41 -23.62
C GLU A 84 -27.67 -6.79 -22.40
N ASN A 85 -27.03 -6.84 -21.21
CA ASN A 85 -27.67 -7.29 -19.99
C ASN A 85 -27.19 -6.53 -18.75
N ASP A 86 -27.94 -6.65 -17.64
CA ASP A 86 -27.66 -5.96 -16.39
C ASP A 86 -26.31 -6.33 -15.77
N ASN A 87 -25.82 -7.54 -15.99
CA ASN A 87 -24.52 -7.97 -15.48
C ASN A 87 -23.38 -7.25 -16.20
N GLU A 88 -23.48 -7.11 -17.54
CA GLU A 88 -22.49 -6.35 -18.32
C GLU A 88 -22.53 -4.87 -17.96
N ILE A 89 -23.73 -4.28 -17.79
CA ILE A 89 -23.89 -2.87 -17.36
C ILE A 89 -23.25 -2.66 -15.99
N LYS A 90 -23.49 -3.57 -15.06
CA LYS A 90 -22.88 -3.52 -13.71
C LYS A 90 -21.36 -3.68 -13.77
N ALA A 91 -20.86 -4.63 -14.57
CA ALA A 91 -19.43 -4.87 -14.74
C ALA A 91 -18.74 -3.64 -15.36
N HIS A 92 -19.31 -3.05 -16.41
CA HIS A 92 -18.80 -1.84 -17.04
C HIS A 92 -18.71 -0.68 -16.03
N ARG A 93 -19.77 -0.43 -15.25
CA ARG A 93 -19.80 0.62 -14.23
C ARG A 93 -18.72 0.42 -13.17
N ILE A 94 -18.53 -0.81 -12.69
CA ILE A 94 -17.52 -1.14 -11.68
C ILE A 94 -16.12 -0.94 -12.26
N ALA A 95 -15.86 -1.47 -13.47
CA ALA A 95 -14.57 -1.38 -14.13
C ALA A 95 -14.19 0.08 -14.45
N TYR A 96 -15.14 0.86 -14.98
CA TYR A 96 -14.94 2.29 -15.24
C TYR A 96 -14.62 3.07 -13.96
N SER A 97 -15.43 2.90 -12.92
CA SER A 97 -15.22 3.56 -11.64
C SER A 97 -13.86 3.18 -11.01
N PHE A 98 -13.47 1.91 -11.11
CA PHE A 98 -12.18 1.44 -10.65
C PHE A 98 -11.02 2.08 -11.45
N THR A 99 -11.15 2.14 -12.77
CA THR A 99 -10.13 2.74 -13.66
C THR A 99 -9.91 4.22 -13.36
N ILE A 100 -10.98 5.00 -13.22
CA ILE A 100 -10.89 6.43 -12.87
C ILE A 100 -10.23 6.62 -11.50
N ARG A 101 -10.65 5.84 -10.50
CA ARG A 101 -10.07 5.89 -9.16
C ARG A 101 -8.59 5.51 -9.16
N SER A 102 -8.22 4.43 -9.84
CA SER A 102 -6.82 3.99 -9.92
C SER A 102 -5.94 5.00 -10.62
N ALA A 103 -6.41 5.63 -11.70
CA ALA A 103 -5.68 6.68 -12.38
C ALA A 103 -5.45 7.90 -11.47
N ALA A 104 -6.45 8.30 -10.69
CA ALA A 104 -6.30 9.36 -9.69
C ALA A 104 -5.29 8.97 -8.58
N CYS A 105 -5.38 7.75 -8.06
CA CYS A 105 -4.42 7.23 -7.06
C CYS A 105 -2.99 7.22 -7.60
N ASP A 106 -2.77 6.79 -8.84
CA ASP A 106 -1.43 6.72 -9.45
C ASP A 106 -0.74 8.08 -9.52
N VAL A 107 -1.48 9.15 -9.72
CA VAL A 107 -0.94 10.51 -9.69
C VAL A 107 -0.76 11.00 -8.25
N LEU A 108 -1.79 10.86 -7.41
CA LEU A 108 -1.81 11.45 -6.07
C LEU A 108 -0.91 10.74 -5.07
N ARG A 109 -0.56 9.47 -5.31
CA ARG A 109 0.32 8.71 -4.40
C ARG A 109 1.68 9.36 -4.14
N CYS A 110 2.15 10.25 -5.01
CA CYS A 110 3.40 10.98 -4.81
C CYS A 110 3.32 11.99 -3.65
N ILE A 111 2.11 12.36 -3.20
CA ILE A 111 1.89 13.24 -2.04
C ILE A 111 2.00 12.44 -0.73
N LEU A 112 1.70 11.13 -0.77
CA LEU A 112 1.71 10.29 0.43
C LEU A 112 3.15 10.10 0.93
N PRO A 113 3.41 10.33 2.24
CA PRO A 113 4.74 10.17 2.81
C PRO A 113 5.14 8.69 2.93
N ALA A 114 6.46 8.44 3.03
CA ALA A 114 7.00 7.09 3.17
C ALA A 114 6.50 6.33 4.42
N CYS A 115 6.08 7.05 5.46
CA CYS A 115 5.49 6.46 6.67
C CYS A 115 4.00 6.08 6.53
N THR A 116 3.42 6.17 5.31
CA THR A 116 2.04 5.73 5.04
C THR A 116 1.88 4.23 5.32
N GLN A 117 0.89 3.88 6.12
CA GLN A 117 0.59 2.49 6.44
C GLN A 117 -0.02 1.75 5.24
N ALA A 118 0.51 0.58 4.94
CA ALA A 118 -0.06 -0.37 3.98
C ALA A 118 -0.07 -1.77 4.59
N ASN A 119 -0.95 -2.64 4.09
CA ASN A 119 -1.00 -4.03 4.52
C ASN A 119 -0.29 -4.91 3.48
N VAL A 120 0.65 -5.73 3.94
CA VAL A 120 1.36 -6.69 3.10
C VAL A 120 1.21 -8.09 3.68
N GLY A 121 0.70 -9.02 2.88
CA GLY A 121 0.72 -10.44 3.21
C GLY A 121 2.00 -11.08 2.67
N LEU A 122 2.71 -11.81 3.51
CA LEU A 122 3.90 -12.56 3.14
C LEU A 122 3.65 -14.05 3.33
N VAL A 123 3.95 -14.84 2.29
CA VAL A 123 3.90 -16.31 2.33
C VAL A 123 5.30 -16.84 2.00
N GLY A 124 5.81 -17.70 2.85
CA GLY A 124 7.15 -18.25 2.66
C GLY A 124 7.41 -19.46 3.55
N ASN A 125 8.49 -20.18 3.27
CA ASN A 125 8.96 -21.28 4.09
C ASN A 125 9.76 -20.80 5.32
N GLY A 126 10.12 -21.71 6.22
CA GLY A 126 10.84 -21.37 7.45
C GLY A 126 12.21 -20.70 7.19
N ARG A 127 12.90 -21.05 6.09
CA ARG A 127 14.17 -20.43 5.71
C ARG A 127 13.98 -18.97 5.26
N PHE A 128 12.89 -18.69 4.53
CA PHE A 128 12.52 -17.32 4.15
C PHE A 128 12.35 -16.45 5.39
N TYR A 129 11.56 -16.89 6.38
CA TYR A 129 11.31 -16.12 7.59
C TYR A 129 12.56 -15.96 8.46
N SER A 130 13.41 -17.01 8.54
CA SER A 130 14.70 -16.90 9.22
C SER A 130 15.58 -15.81 8.58
N GLY A 131 15.68 -15.79 7.26
CA GLY A 131 16.43 -14.77 6.51
C GLY A 131 15.83 -13.37 6.65
N LEU A 132 14.50 -13.25 6.62
CA LEU A 132 13.79 -11.98 6.82
C LEU A 132 14.08 -11.39 8.20
N ILE A 133 13.95 -12.18 9.28
CA ILE A 133 14.25 -11.74 10.64
C ILE A 133 15.70 -11.30 10.76
N THR A 134 16.64 -12.06 10.19
CA THR A 134 18.08 -11.72 10.20
C THR A 134 18.32 -10.36 9.53
N LYS A 135 17.73 -10.10 8.37
CA LYS A 135 17.85 -8.82 7.66
C LYS A 135 17.26 -7.66 8.46
N LEU A 136 16.07 -7.84 9.02
CA LEU A 136 15.42 -6.82 9.83
C LEU A 136 16.23 -6.49 11.09
N LEU A 137 16.79 -7.50 11.78
CA LEU A 137 17.64 -7.29 12.94
C LEU A 137 19.02 -6.67 12.61
N SER A 138 19.42 -6.72 11.34
CA SER A 138 20.68 -6.12 10.85
C SER A 138 20.46 -4.74 10.23
N HIS A 139 19.23 -4.22 10.25
CA HIS A 139 18.90 -2.89 9.76
C HIS A 139 19.10 -1.85 10.89
N ASP A 140 19.32 -0.58 10.53
CA ASP A 140 19.57 0.50 11.50
C ASP A 140 18.28 1.12 12.08
N LEU A 141 17.12 0.83 11.50
CA LEU A 141 15.84 1.39 11.93
C LEU A 141 15.27 0.59 13.12
N ASP A 142 14.89 1.27 14.18
CA ASP A 142 14.20 0.68 15.32
C ASP A 142 12.91 -0.03 14.92
N GLU A 143 12.15 0.54 13.97
CA GLU A 143 10.95 -0.06 13.40
C GLU A 143 11.21 -1.45 12.77
N ALA A 144 12.37 -1.64 12.12
CA ALA A 144 12.74 -2.94 11.58
C ALA A 144 13.01 -3.98 12.69
N HIS A 145 13.63 -3.55 13.78
CA HIS A 145 13.86 -4.40 14.97
C HIS A 145 12.54 -4.79 15.65
N GLU A 146 11.61 -3.85 15.80
CA GLU A 146 10.28 -4.10 16.37
C GLU A 146 9.48 -5.09 15.49
N LEU A 147 9.52 -4.91 14.18
CA LEU A 147 8.88 -5.81 13.22
C LEU A 147 9.50 -7.22 13.31
N ALA A 148 10.84 -7.32 13.39
CA ALA A 148 11.53 -8.60 13.57
C ALA A 148 11.11 -9.31 14.86
N ALA A 149 11.00 -8.57 15.98
CA ALA A 149 10.56 -9.11 17.25
C ALA A 149 9.12 -9.63 17.18
N SER A 150 8.22 -8.89 16.53
CA SER A 150 6.82 -9.26 16.34
C SER A 150 6.69 -10.52 15.47
N ILE A 151 7.39 -10.60 14.34
CA ILE A 151 7.43 -11.77 13.46
C ILE A 151 8.00 -12.98 14.20
N ARG A 152 9.11 -12.80 14.93
CA ARG A 152 9.75 -13.85 15.73
C ARG A 152 8.77 -14.41 16.76
N LYS A 153 8.08 -13.55 17.49
CA LYS A 153 7.08 -13.96 18.49
C LYS A 153 5.96 -14.80 17.86
N ALA A 154 5.42 -14.34 16.74
CA ALA A 154 4.33 -15.03 16.05
C ALA A 154 4.75 -16.41 15.51
N LEU A 155 5.98 -16.54 15.00
CA LEU A 155 6.47 -17.78 14.37
C LEU A 155 7.15 -18.75 15.31
N ASN A 156 7.50 -18.32 16.53
CA ASN A 156 8.22 -19.17 17.48
C ASN A 156 7.43 -20.42 17.91
N THR A 157 6.11 -20.37 17.88
CA THR A 157 5.24 -21.52 18.15
C THR A 157 5.06 -22.44 16.93
N GLN A 158 5.23 -21.93 15.72
CA GLN A 158 4.95 -22.64 14.48
C GLN A 158 6.21 -23.33 13.90
N ILE A 159 7.33 -22.60 13.89
CA ILE A 159 8.58 -23.03 13.25
C ILE A 159 9.81 -22.72 14.12
N PRO A 160 9.84 -23.14 15.41
CA PRO A 160 10.88 -22.74 16.38
C PRO A 160 12.31 -23.08 15.91
N THR A 161 12.51 -24.22 15.24
CA THR A 161 13.82 -24.64 14.76
C THR A 161 14.45 -23.66 13.77
N PHE A 162 13.67 -23.08 12.88
CA PHE A 162 14.14 -22.07 11.92
C PHE A 162 14.38 -20.71 12.60
N ILE A 163 13.49 -20.33 13.52
CA ILE A 163 13.52 -19.02 14.18
C ILE A 163 14.65 -18.91 15.21
N LYS A 164 15.02 -20.02 15.86
CA LYS A 164 16.10 -20.07 16.88
C LYS A 164 17.44 -19.52 16.35
N ARG A 165 17.73 -19.71 15.06
CA ARG A 165 19.00 -19.32 14.43
C ARG A 165 18.96 -17.92 13.79
N ALA A 166 17.78 -17.32 13.67
CA ALA A 166 17.63 -15.99 13.11
C ALA A 166 18.17 -14.94 14.12
N GLY A 167 19.22 -14.24 13.77
CA GLY A 167 19.87 -13.22 14.60
C GLY A 167 20.45 -12.09 13.76
N ARG A 168 20.91 -11.03 14.42
CA ARG A 168 21.68 -9.97 13.76
C ARG A 168 22.91 -10.57 13.09
N ASN A 169 23.21 -10.05 11.91
CA ASN A 169 24.42 -10.38 11.14
C ASN A 169 25.23 -9.09 10.97
N ASP A 170 26.39 -9.02 11.59
CA ASP A 170 27.22 -7.81 11.59
C ASP A 170 27.73 -7.45 10.21
N TYR A 171 28.05 -8.44 9.36
CA TYR A 171 28.43 -8.18 7.98
C TYR A 171 27.32 -7.48 7.17
N LEU A 172 26.04 -7.86 7.39
CA LEU A 172 24.93 -7.17 6.75
C LEU A 172 24.74 -5.76 7.33
N ALA A 173 24.90 -5.58 8.62
CA ALA A 173 24.81 -4.26 9.26
C ALA A 173 25.90 -3.31 8.75
N ASP A 174 27.16 -3.77 8.70
CA ASP A 174 28.30 -2.98 8.21
C ASP A 174 28.12 -2.58 6.74
N ASN A 175 27.62 -3.49 5.90
CA ASN A 175 27.33 -3.16 4.50
C ASN A 175 26.22 -2.11 4.35
N HIS A 176 25.20 -2.12 5.19
CA HIS A 176 24.17 -1.06 5.19
C HIS A 176 24.78 0.31 5.54
N HIS A 177 25.70 0.36 6.49
CA HIS A 177 26.43 1.60 6.81
C HIS A 177 27.34 2.07 5.68
N ALA A 178 28.04 1.15 5.03
CA ALA A 178 28.99 1.50 3.94
C ALA A 178 28.31 1.99 2.65
N MET A 179 27.01 1.68 2.45
CA MET A 179 26.24 2.10 1.27
C MET A 179 25.51 3.45 1.43
N ARG A 180 25.62 4.10 2.58
CA ARG A 180 25.07 5.43 2.87
C ARG A 180 26.11 6.51 2.69
#